data_98857aaef6d278a22a9ae12a13844e62
#
_entry.id   98857aaef6d278a22a9ae12a13844e62
#
_cell.length_a   1.000
_cell.length_b   1.000
_cell.length_c   1.000
_cell.angle_alpha   90.00
_cell.angle_beta   90.00
_cell.angle_gamma   90.00
#
_symmetry.space_group_name_H-M   'P 1'
#
loop_
_entity.id
_entity.type
_entity.pdbx_description
1 polymer ?
#
loop_
_entity_poly.entity_id
_entity_poly.type
_entity_poly.pdbx_seq_one_letter_code
_entity_poly.pdbx_strand_id
1 'polypeptide(L)'
;TAAISGGIVWVPSNPSMQEKGISDSREDALAYFRSLDHGEMNDDSLEAFVDEGANALQFLTERGALDLHILNGYPDYYLDNPGAKSDGGRALDNALFDFTSLGDWSDKVYTGGEIVRMMLLETPLGGGSGIVDPEEMKRRVQGDLRGWGQALIGRLLKAALDRDIEILLETTARKLELLDGRIVGATVTHGGVETAIHARRGVVLATGGFEWDKELKTTFLRGPLTSPASPPTNTGDG
;
A
#
# COMPACT_ATOMS: atom_id res chain seq x y z
N THR A 1 -1.34 -8.40 -0.66
CA THR A 1 -0.55 -8.04 0.54
C THR A 1 -1.17 -6.86 1.26
N ALA A 2 -1.35 -5.71 0.61
CA ALA A 2 -1.82 -4.49 1.27
C ALA A 2 -3.15 -4.66 2.02
N ALA A 3 -4.10 -5.41 1.48
CA ALA A 3 -5.43 -5.61 2.11
C ALA A 3 -5.38 -6.31 3.49
N ILE A 4 -4.35 -7.09 3.78
CA ILE A 4 -4.17 -7.77 5.08
C ILE A 4 -3.14 -7.09 5.99
N SER A 5 -2.61 -5.96 5.59
CA SER A 5 -1.70 -5.13 6.39
C SER A 5 -2.47 -4.11 7.22
N GLY A 6 -1.75 -3.37 8.08
CA GLY A 6 -2.30 -2.19 8.76
C GLY A 6 -2.74 -1.08 7.81
N GLY A 7 -2.34 -1.12 6.54
CA GLY A 7 -2.73 -0.14 5.52
C GLY A 7 -2.10 1.23 5.70
N ILE A 8 -1.08 1.36 6.55
CA ILE A 8 -0.41 2.63 6.78
C ILE A 8 0.24 3.11 5.48
N VAL A 9 0.00 4.37 5.14
CA VAL A 9 0.69 5.09 4.08
C VAL A 9 1.70 6.03 4.73
N TRP A 10 2.99 5.84 4.43
CA TRP A 10 4.05 6.65 5.02
C TRP A 10 4.60 7.62 3.97
N VAL A 11 4.44 8.92 4.20
CA VAL A 11 4.90 9.97 3.29
C VAL A 11 5.40 11.17 4.09
N PRO A 12 6.66 11.59 3.90
CA PRO A 12 7.19 12.79 4.56
C PRO A 12 6.55 14.05 4.01
N SER A 13 6.57 15.10 4.82
CA SER A 13 6.06 16.44 4.46
C SER A 13 4.65 16.43 3.85
N ASN A 14 3.81 15.48 4.26
CA ASN A 14 2.47 15.32 3.70
C ASN A 14 1.54 16.51 4.10
N PRO A 15 0.47 16.76 3.33
CA PRO A 15 -0.44 17.89 3.58
C PRO A 15 -1.02 17.91 4.99
N SER A 16 -1.34 16.76 5.57
CA SER A 16 -1.91 16.67 6.91
C SER A 16 -0.92 17.09 8.01
N MET A 17 0.39 16.94 7.79
CA MET A 17 1.40 17.48 8.71
C MET A 17 1.37 19.01 8.71
N GLN A 18 1.28 19.63 7.54
CA GLN A 18 1.20 21.08 7.40
C GLN A 18 -0.05 21.63 8.07
N GLU A 19 -1.21 21.02 7.86
CA GLU A 19 -2.48 21.41 8.50
C GLU A 19 -2.43 21.34 10.03
N LYS A 20 -1.69 20.38 10.58
CA LYS A 20 -1.52 20.20 12.04
C LYS A 20 -0.32 20.94 12.62
N GLY A 21 0.45 21.67 11.80
CA GLY A 21 1.64 22.38 12.24
C GLY A 21 2.78 21.46 12.66
N ILE A 22 2.81 20.21 12.16
CA ILE A 22 3.90 19.26 12.39
C ILE A 22 5.01 19.57 11.39
N SER A 23 6.18 19.88 11.91
CA SER A 23 7.34 20.23 11.09
C SER A 23 7.99 18.98 10.49
N ASP A 24 8.25 19.03 9.18
CA ASP A 24 9.08 18.07 8.45
C ASP A 24 9.79 18.79 7.33
N SER A 25 10.89 18.21 6.83
CA SER A 25 11.64 18.77 5.73
C SER A 25 12.10 17.70 4.73
N ARG A 26 12.36 18.13 3.50
CA ARG A 26 13.00 17.31 2.47
C ARG A 26 14.34 16.74 2.96
N GLU A 27 15.11 17.58 3.61
CA GLU A 27 16.43 17.23 4.13
C GLU A 27 16.35 16.16 5.20
N ASP A 28 15.41 16.27 6.15
CA ASP A 28 15.17 15.25 7.17
C ASP A 28 14.70 13.93 6.55
N ALA A 29 13.77 14.00 5.59
CA ALA A 29 13.27 12.81 4.91
C ALA A 29 14.39 12.06 4.16
N LEU A 30 15.20 12.78 3.39
CA LEU A 30 16.33 12.21 2.66
C LEU A 30 17.41 11.66 3.63
N ALA A 31 17.70 12.40 4.72
CA ALA A 31 18.66 11.93 5.73
C ALA A 31 18.19 10.61 6.37
N TYR A 32 16.89 10.51 6.69
CA TYR A 32 16.31 9.29 7.24
C TYR A 32 16.42 8.11 6.27
N PHE A 33 16.01 8.27 5.01
CA PHE A 33 16.11 7.21 4.01
C PHE A 33 17.56 6.78 3.75
N ARG A 34 18.48 7.75 3.57
CA ARG A 34 19.90 7.44 3.35
C ARG A 34 20.54 6.73 4.53
N SER A 35 20.04 6.97 5.75
CA SER A 35 20.51 6.24 6.94
C SER A 35 20.08 4.76 6.95
N LEU A 36 19.05 4.40 6.20
CA LEU A 36 18.56 3.02 6.04
C LEU A 36 19.19 2.32 4.83
N ASP A 37 19.85 3.07 3.96
CA ASP A 37 20.47 2.53 2.76
C ASP A 37 21.75 1.74 3.09
N HIS A 38 21.88 0.58 2.48
CA HIS A 38 23.07 -0.25 2.52
C HIS A 38 23.80 -0.29 1.18
N GLY A 39 23.64 0.75 0.36
CA GLY A 39 24.24 0.90 -0.97
C GLY A 39 23.40 0.30 -2.09
N GLU A 40 22.12 0.08 -1.84
CA GLU A 40 21.19 -0.56 -2.78
C GLU A 40 20.13 0.42 -3.31
N MET A 41 19.96 1.58 -2.68
CA MET A 41 18.96 2.57 -3.08
C MET A 41 19.45 3.38 -4.29
N ASN A 42 18.52 3.64 -5.21
CA ASN A 42 18.75 4.59 -6.28
C ASN A 42 18.39 6.00 -5.80
N ASP A 43 19.35 6.91 -5.74
CA ASP A 43 19.16 8.28 -5.24
C ASP A 43 18.08 9.05 -6.01
N ASP A 44 18.02 8.92 -7.34
CA ASP A 44 17.01 9.60 -8.16
C ASP A 44 15.60 9.14 -7.81
N SER A 45 15.41 7.83 -7.58
CA SER A 45 14.12 7.26 -7.17
C SER A 45 13.73 7.69 -5.75
N LEU A 46 14.70 7.78 -4.86
CA LEU A 46 14.51 8.24 -3.49
C LEU A 46 14.10 9.71 -3.44
N GLU A 47 14.82 10.56 -4.17
CA GLU A 47 14.49 11.98 -4.27
C GLU A 47 13.13 12.19 -4.92
N ALA A 48 12.81 11.47 -5.99
CA ALA A 48 11.49 11.52 -6.61
C ALA A 48 10.37 11.10 -5.63
N PHE A 49 10.59 10.08 -4.80
CA PHE A 49 9.61 9.70 -3.78
C PHE A 49 9.38 10.80 -2.74
N VAL A 50 10.45 11.43 -2.25
CA VAL A 50 10.34 12.51 -1.26
C VAL A 50 9.69 13.74 -1.85
N ASP A 51 10.08 14.11 -3.09
CA ASP A 51 9.60 15.32 -3.76
C ASP A 51 8.14 15.20 -4.25
N GLU A 52 7.73 14.00 -4.70
CA GLU A 52 6.42 13.80 -5.31
C GLU A 52 5.41 13.05 -4.40
N GLY A 53 5.85 12.51 -3.28
CA GLY A 53 4.96 11.73 -2.41
C GLY A 53 3.74 12.49 -1.91
N ALA A 54 3.93 13.75 -1.46
CA ALA A 54 2.85 14.61 -1.02
C ALA A 54 1.88 14.95 -2.18
N ASN A 55 2.40 15.25 -3.38
CA ASN A 55 1.62 15.50 -4.58
C ASN A 55 0.79 14.26 -4.98
N ALA A 56 1.36 13.07 -4.88
CA ALA A 56 0.67 11.81 -5.17
C ALA A 56 -0.49 11.56 -4.18
N LEU A 57 -0.28 11.83 -2.89
CA LEU A 57 -1.35 11.76 -1.89
C LEU A 57 -2.49 12.72 -2.20
N GLN A 58 -2.16 13.98 -2.47
CA GLN A 58 -3.16 15.00 -2.82
C GLN A 58 -3.93 14.58 -4.07
N PHE A 59 -3.24 14.16 -5.13
CA PHE A 59 -3.85 13.69 -6.37
C PHE A 59 -4.85 12.55 -6.14
N LEU A 60 -4.53 11.57 -5.29
CA LEU A 60 -5.40 10.43 -5.00
C LEU A 60 -6.56 10.83 -4.08
N THR A 61 -6.32 11.69 -3.11
CA THR A 61 -7.35 12.20 -2.18
C THR A 61 -8.41 13.04 -2.92
N GLU A 62 -7.99 13.95 -3.77
CA GLU A 62 -8.91 14.77 -4.60
C GLU A 62 -9.78 13.93 -5.54
N ARG A 63 -9.34 12.72 -5.87
CA ARG A 63 -10.06 11.76 -6.70
C ARG A 63 -10.89 10.74 -5.92
N GLY A 64 -10.97 10.89 -4.60
CA GLY A 64 -11.69 9.98 -3.73
C GLY A 64 -11.05 8.59 -3.60
N ALA A 65 -9.79 8.44 -4.06
CA ALA A 65 -9.06 7.18 -4.00
C ALA A 65 -8.35 6.95 -2.65
N LEU A 66 -8.18 8.01 -1.86
CA LEU A 66 -7.65 7.97 -0.50
C LEU A 66 -8.47 8.87 0.44
N ASP A 67 -8.52 8.49 1.71
CA ASP A 67 -9.05 9.27 2.83
C ASP A 67 -8.22 8.91 4.06
N LEU A 68 -7.27 9.78 4.38
CA LEU A 68 -6.17 9.47 5.29
C LEU A 68 -6.14 10.43 6.48
N HIS A 69 -5.80 9.90 7.64
CA HIS A 69 -5.64 10.63 8.87
C HIS A 69 -4.27 10.40 9.48
N ILE A 70 -3.66 11.43 10.01
CA ILE A 70 -2.37 11.30 10.72
C ILE A 70 -2.52 10.36 11.92
N LEU A 71 -1.59 9.42 12.04
CA LEU A 71 -1.36 8.66 13.26
C LEU A 71 -0.55 9.52 14.23
N ASN A 72 -1.24 10.12 15.19
CA ASN A 72 -0.60 10.98 16.17
C ASN A 72 0.35 10.16 17.06
N GLY A 73 1.59 10.66 17.22
CA GLY A 73 2.58 9.98 18.06
C GLY A 73 3.03 8.63 17.54
N TYR A 74 2.76 8.30 16.28
CA TYR A 74 3.29 7.09 15.64
C TYR A 74 4.65 7.41 15.01
N PRO A 75 5.75 7.05 15.67
CA PRO A 75 7.08 7.48 15.26
C PRO A 75 7.60 6.72 14.06
N ASP A 76 8.67 7.23 13.46
CA ASP A 76 9.47 6.43 12.53
C ASP A 76 10.10 5.23 13.26
N TYR A 77 10.40 4.15 12.55
CA TYR A 77 10.85 2.90 13.18
C TYR A 77 12.25 2.97 13.77
N TYR A 78 13.13 3.79 13.23
CA TYR A 78 14.53 3.90 13.65
C TYR A 78 14.79 5.32 14.16
N LEU A 79 14.42 5.56 15.43
CA LEU A 79 14.43 6.89 16.04
C LEU A 79 15.81 7.50 16.21
N ASP A 80 16.83 6.67 16.34
CA ASP A 80 18.21 7.12 16.49
C ASP A 80 18.84 7.55 15.14
N ASN A 81 18.15 7.33 14.03
CA ASN A 81 18.66 7.67 12.72
C ASN A 81 18.46 9.17 12.40
N PRO A 82 19.39 9.78 11.63
CA PRO A 82 19.24 11.15 11.18
C PRO A 82 17.91 11.39 10.46
N GLY A 83 17.25 12.49 10.76
CA GLY A 83 15.99 12.87 10.12
C GLY A 83 14.76 12.08 10.56
N ALA A 84 14.88 11.16 11.52
CA ALA A 84 13.74 10.45 12.10
C ALA A 84 12.76 11.40 12.82
N LYS A 85 11.47 11.10 12.76
CA LYS A 85 10.42 11.84 13.48
C LYS A 85 9.91 11.03 14.67
N SER A 86 10.30 11.43 15.88
CA SER A 86 9.88 10.81 17.15
C SER A 86 8.40 11.06 17.45
N ASP A 87 7.88 12.22 17.04
CA ASP A 87 6.50 12.64 17.30
C ASP A 87 5.53 12.18 16.22
N GLY A 88 6.03 11.46 15.22
CA GLY A 88 5.25 10.95 14.09
C GLY A 88 4.91 12.02 13.05
N GLY A 89 3.79 11.81 12.38
CA GLY A 89 3.27 12.71 11.34
C GLY A 89 3.39 12.15 9.93
N ARG A 90 4.43 11.37 9.64
CA ARG A 90 4.65 10.76 8.31
C ARG A 90 3.74 9.56 8.04
N ALA A 91 3.31 8.87 9.10
CA ALA A 91 2.42 7.73 9.01
C ALA A 91 0.95 8.16 8.99
N LEU A 92 0.20 7.69 8.01
CA LEU A 92 -1.20 8.01 7.77
C LEU A 92 -2.04 6.74 7.81
N ASP A 93 -3.15 6.77 8.55
CA ASP A 93 -4.14 5.71 8.65
C ASP A 93 -5.31 5.95 7.72
N ASN A 94 -6.00 4.89 7.33
CA ASN A 94 -7.16 4.97 6.45
C ASN A 94 -8.44 5.15 7.27
N ALA A 95 -9.30 6.10 6.86
CA ALA A 95 -10.69 6.13 7.30
C ALA A 95 -11.39 4.81 6.95
N LEU A 96 -12.37 4.43 7.76
CA LEU A 96 -13.22 3.28 7.43
C LEU A 96 -13.84 3.45 6.03
N PHE A 97 -13.93 2.36 5.30
CA PHE A 97 -14.51 2.34 3.97
C PHE A 97 -15.73 1.42 3.90
N ASP A 98 -16.80 1.90 3.27
CA ASP A 98 -18.04 1.17 3.04
C ASP A 98 -17.88 0.20 1.87
N PHE A 99 -17.75 -1.08 2.18
CA PHE A 99 -17.60 -2.15 1.21
C PHE A 99 -18.90 -2.46 0.45
N THR A 100 -20.07 -2.04 0.95
CA THR A 100 -21.32 -2.20 0.20
C THR A 100 -21.30 -1.40 -1.11
N SER A 101 -20.53 -0.32 -1.14
CA SER A 101 -20.34 0.52 -2.34
C SER A 101 -19.60 -0.17 -3.48
N LEU A 102 -18.92 -1.29 -3.20
CA LEU A 102 -18.22 -2.10 -4.21
C LEU A 102 -19.13 -3.11 -4.93
N GLY A 103 -20.35 -3.36 -4.43
CA GLY A 103 -21.23 -4.39 -4.98
C GLY A 103 -20.54 -5.77 -5.00
N ASP A 104 -20.63 -6.45 -6.13
CA ASP A 104 -20.04 -7.80 -6.34
C ASP A 104 -18.51 -7.84 -6.19
N TRP A 105 -17.84 -6.69 -6.15
CA TRP A 105 -16.40 -6.60 -5.94
C TRP A 105 -15.99 -6.68 -4.47
N SER A 106 -16.92 -6.52 -3.53
CA SER A 106 -16.63 -6.58 -2.09
C SER A 106 -15.96 -7.89 -1.67
N ASP A 107 -16.43 -9.01 -2.23
CA ASP A 107 -15.93 -10.35 -1.95
C ASP A 107 -14.63 -10.70 -2.70
N LYS A 108 -14.21 -9.85 -3.64
CA LYS A 108 -12.97 -10.04 -4.41
C LYS A 108 -11.74 -9.51 -3.68
N VAL A 109 -11.92 -8.69 -2.65
CA VAL A 109 -10.82 -8.18 -1.84
C VAL A 109 -10.39 -9.25 -0.83
N TYR A 110 -9.15 -9.70 -0.94
CA TYR A 110 -8.60 -10.71 -0.04
C TYR A 110 -8.47 -10.17 1.40
N THR A 111 -9.07 -10.84 2.36
CA THR A 111 -9.12 -10.42 3.77
C THR A 111 -8.19 -11.19 4.69
N GLY A 112 -7.56 -12.27 4.21
CA GLY A 112 -6.79 -13.18 5.07
C GLY A 112 -7.65 -14.01 6.02
N GLY A 113 -8.99 -14.01 5.85
CA GLY A 113 -9.95 -14.70 6.71
C GLY A 113 -10.56 -13.84 7.81
N GLU A 114 -10.12 -12.58 7.96
CA GLU A 114 -10.63 -11.66 8.96
C GLU A 114 -11.12 -10.36 8.33
N ILE A 115 -12.22 -9.81 8.86
CA ILE A 115 -12.71 -8.49 8.50
C ILE A 115 -12.39 -7.50 9.63
N VAL A 116 -11.54 -6.53 9.33
CA VAL A 116 -11.13 -5.49 10.27
C VAL A 116 -12.12 -4.34 10.23
N ARG A 117 -12.73 -4.01 11.40
CA ARG A 117 -13.77 -2.97 11.52
C ARG A 117 -13.33 -1.77 12.37
N MET A 118 -12.04 -1.59 12.50
CA MET A 118 -11.43 -0.50 13.27
C MET A 118 -10.40 0.22 12.39
N MET A 119 -10.23 1.50 12.64
CA MET A 119 -9.06 2.24 12.16
C MET A 119 -7.86 1.89 13.05
N LEU A 120 -6.64 2.01 12.54
CA LEU A 120 -5.45 1.77 13.33
C LEU A 120 -5.31 2.80 14.46
N LEU A 121 -5.70 4.04 14.20
CA LEU A 121 -5.69 5.12 15.19
C LEU A 121 -6.62 4.85 16.40
N GLU A 122 -7.60 3.96 16.28
CA GLU A 122 -8.47 3.56 17.39
C GLU A 122 -7.82 2.50 18.29
N THR A 123 -6.79 1.82 17.81
CA THR A 123 -6.06 0.80 18.56
C THR A 123 -4.98 1.43 19.45
N PRO A 124 -4.48 0.72 20.48
CA PRO A 124 -3.36 1.18 21.27
C PRO A 124 -2.11 1.52 20.45
N LEU A 125 -1.89 0.85 19.33
CA LEU A 125 -0.79 1.12 18.40
C LEU A 125 -0.91 2.51 17.74
N GLY A 126 -2.12 2.96 17.46
CA GLY A 126 -2.39 4.29 16.91
C GLY A 126 -2.76 5.34 17.97
N GLY A 127 -2.60 5.01 19.27
CA GLY A 127 -2.89 5.91 20.39
C GLY A 127 -4.33 5.85 20.92
N GLY A 128 -5.18 4.99 20.36
CA GLY A 128 -6.55 4.77 20.82
C GLY A 128 -6.65 3.75 21.96
N SER A 129 -7.86 3.54 22.48
CA SER A 129 -8.11 2.59 23.57
C SER A 129 -8.20 1.14 23.15
N GLY A 130 -8.38 0.86 21.86
CA GLY A 130 -8.75 -0.47 21.34
C GLY A 130 -10.21 -0.84 21.58
N ILE A 131 -11.00 0.05 22.16
CA ILE A 131 -12.39 -0.19 22.51
C ILE A 131 -13.28 0.69 21.62
N VAL A 132 -14.16 0.06 20.87
CA VAL A 132 -15.21 0.75 20.08
C VAL A 132 -16.54 0.54 20.79
N ASP A 133 -17.35 1.60 20.84
CA ASP A 133 -18.71 1.52 21.40
C ASP A 133 -19.51 0.40 20.71
N PRO A 134 -20.27 -0.45 21.46
CA PRO A 134 -21.01 -1.57 20.90
C PRO A 134 -22.03 -1.18 19.81
N GLU A 135 -22.73 -0.06 19.94
CA GLU A 135 -23.69 0.37 18.91
C GLU A 135 -22.95 0.87 17.65
N GLU A 136 -21.82 1.54 17.82
CA GLU A 136 -20.95 1.90 16.71
C GLU A 136 -20.40 0.65 16.01
N MET A 137 -19.93 -0.34 16.75
CA MET A 137 -19.46 -1.61 16.17
C MET A 137 -20.58 -2.32 15.39
N LYS A 138 -21.78 -2.33 15.93
CA LYS A 138 -22.96 -2.88 15.25
C LYS A 138 -23.27 -2.11 13.95
N ARG A 139 -23.18 -0.79 13.96
CA ARG A 139 -23.32 0.04 12.76
C ARG A 139 -22.27 -0.32 11.70
N ARG A 140 -21.02 -0.49 12.11
CA ARG A 140 -19.93 -0.89 11.22
C ARG A 140 -20.13 -2.26 10.59
N VAL A 141 -20.63 -3.22 11.38
CA VAL A 141 -20.98 -4.55 10.88
C VAL A 141 -22.13 -4.47 9.88
N GLN A 142 -23.19 -3.76 10.18
CA GLN A 142 -24.36 -3.62 9.30
C GLN A 142 -24.06 -2.91 7.99
N GLY A 143 -23.19 -1.90 8.03
CA GLY A 143 -22.77 -1.11 6.88
C GLY A 143 -21.53 -1.68 6.17
N ASP A 144 -21.05 -2.85 6.57
CA ASP A 144 -19.79 -3.45 6.09
C ASP A 144 -18.64 -2.44 5.99
N LEU A 145 -18.49 -1.64 7.07
CA LEU A 145 -17.37 -0.70 7.17
C LEU A 145 -16.12 -1.46 7.55
N ARG A 146 -15.07 -1.32 6.76
CA ARG A 146 -13.78 -1.98 6.97
C ARG A 146 -12.66 -0.97 7.12
N GLY A 147 -11.65 -1.32 7.93
CA GLY A 147 -10.48 -0.48 8.22
C GLY A 147 -9.19 -1.05 7.66
N TRP A 148 -8.07 -0.45 8.05
CA TRP A 148 -6.71 -0.87 7.75
C TRP A 148 -6.45 -1.02 6.24
N GLY A 149 -5.68 -2.02 5.85
CA GLY A 149 -5.40 -2.32 4.45
C GLY A 149 -6.63 -2.68 3.62
N GLN A 150 -7.70 -3.19 4.25
CA GLN A 150 -8.96 -3.42 3.55
C GLN A 150 -9.60 -2.10 3.12
N ALA A 151 -9.62 -1.08 3.98
CA ALA A 151 -10.10 0.25 3.61
C ALA A 151 -9.27 0.87 2.49
N LEU A 152 -7.94 0.78 2.57
CA LEU A 152 -7.03 1.26 1.53
C LEU A 152 -7.35 0.62 0.18
N ILE A 153 -7.38 -0.70 0.12
CA ILE A 153 -7.61 -1.42 -1.14
C ILE A 153 -9.05 -1.26 -1.62
N GLY A 154 -10.03 -1.27 -0.72
CA GLY A 154 -11.44 -1.04 -1.08
C GLY A 154 -11.65 0.31 -1.75
N ARG A 155 -11.05 1.37 -1.19
CA ARG A 155 -11.15 2.73 -1.73
C ARG A 155 -10.42 2.89 -3.06
N LEU A 156 -9.22 2.34 -3.20
CA LEU A 156 -8.49 2.31 -4.47
C LEU A 156 -9.23 1.51 -5.55
N LEU A 157 -9.80 0.36 -5.18
CA LEU A 157 -10.63 -0.46 -6.07
C LEU A 157 -11.86 0.30 -6.54
N LYS A 158 -12.59 0.95 -5.61
CA LYS A 158 -13.73 1.80 -5.96
C LYS A 158 -13.35 2.89 -6.95
N ALA A 159 -12.25 3.59 -6.68
CA ALA A 159 -11.76 4.64 -7.57
C ALA A 159 -11.37 4.12 -8.95
N ALA A 160 -10.87 2.90 -9.07
CA ALA A 160 -10.59 2.24 -10.34
C ALA A 160 -11.88 1.89 -11.10
N LEU A 161 -12.85 1.28 -10.40
CA LEU A 161 -14.15 0.91 -10.97
C LEU A 161 -14.93 2.15 -11.46
N ASP A 162 -14.94 3.23 -10.70
CA ASP A 162 -15.60 4.50 -11.08
C ASP A 162 -14.99 5.18 -12.32
N ARG A 163 -13.82 4.69 -12.76
CA ARG A 163 -13.09 5.18 -13.95
C ARG A 163 -13.05 4.17 -15.07
N ASP A 164 -13.89 3.13 -14.98
CA ASP A 164 -13.95 2.06 -15.98
C ASP A 164 -12.56 1.42 -16.26
N ILE A 165 -11.70 1.36 -15.23
CA ILE A 165 -10.43 0.64 -15.33
C ILE A 165 -10.75 -0.85 -15.30
N GLU A 166 -10.41 -1.55 -16.37
CA GLU A 166 -10.62 -2.99 -16.48
C GLU A 166 -9.70 -3.74 -15.50
N ILE A 167 -10.29 -4.59 -14.67
CA ILE A 167 -9.57 -5.41 -13.68
C ILE A 167 -9.76 -6.87 -14.07
N LEU A 168 -8.67 -7.52 -14.45
CA LEU A 168 -8.67 -8.92 -14.85
C LEU A 168 -8.28 -9.80 -13.65
N LEU A 169 -9.26 -10.44 -13.03
CA LEU A 169 -9.04 -11.43 -11.98
C LEU A 169 -8.63 -12.78 -12.58
N GLU A 170 -7.97 -13.62 -11.80
CA GLU A 170 -7.52 -14.97 -12.20
C GLU A 170 -6.72 -14.96 -13.51
N THR A 171 -5.99 -13.85 -13.72
CA THR A 171 -5.21 -13.61 -14.93
C THR A 171 -3.74 -13.46 -14.57
N THR A 172 -2.94 -14.43 -14.98
CA THR A 172 -1.52 -14.48 -14.67
C THR A 172 -0.70 -13.88 -15.79
N ALA A 173 0.10 -12.85 -15.50
CA ALA A 173 1.11 -12.36 -16.44
C ALA A 173 2.22 -13.41 -16.60
N ARG A 174 2.60 -13.69 -17.85
CA ARG A 174 3.60 -14.71 -18.18
C ARG A 174 4.87 -14.13 -18.74
N LYS A 175 4.75 -13.09 -19.55
CA LYS A 175 5.87 -12.57 -20.30
C LYS A 175 5.60 -11.13 -20.70
N LEU A 176 6.63 -10.30 -20.67
CA LEU A 176 6.59 -8.97 -21.29
C LEU A 176 6.85 -9.09 -22.79
N GLU A 177 6.04 -8.40 -23.58
CA GLU A 177 6.21 -8.38 -25.03
C GLU A 177 7.15 -7.25 -25.43
N LEU A 178 8.24 -7.62 -26.11
CA LEU A 178 9.28 -6.71 -26.55
C LEU A 178 9.21 -6.56 -28.07
N LEU A 179 9.18 -5.33 -28.56
CA LEU A 179 9.27 -4.97 -29.96
C LEU A 179 10.26 -3.82 -30.13
N ASP A 180 11.28 -4.02 -30.94
CA ASP A 180 12.32 -3.03 -31.23
C ASP A 180 12.95 -2.39 -29.95
N GLY A 181 13.20 -3.23 -28.93
CA GLY A 181 13.78 -2.80 -27.65
C GLY A 181 12.82 -2.09 -26.70
N ARG A 182 11.52 -2.03 -26.99
CA ARG A 182 10.49 -1.42 -26.16
C ARG A 182 9.47 -2.45 -25.69
N ILE A 183 9.04 -2.33 -24.42
CA ILE A 183 7.90 -3.11 -23.92
C ILE A 183 6.61 -2.54 -24.54
N VAL A 184 5.90 -3.41 -25.23
CA VAL A 184 4.65 -3.07 -25.97
C VAL A 184 3.43 -3.80 -25.40
N GLY A 185 3.60 -4.59 -24.35
CA GLY A 185 2.51 -5.31 -23.72
C GLY A 185 2.99 -6.47 -22.86
N ALA A 186 2.05 -7.35 -22.56
CA ALA A 186 2.32 -8.59 -21.84
C ALA A 186 1.45 -9.73 -22.37
N THR A 187 2.00 -10.95 -22.40
CA THR A 187 1.19 -12.17 -22.56
C THR A 187 0.65 -12.58 -21.18
N VAL A 188 -0.62 -12.82 -21.11
CA VAL A 188 -1.32 -13.28 -19.92
C VAL A 188 -2.02 -14.61 -20.15
N THR A 189 -2.23 -15.37 -19.08
CA THR A 189 -3.05 -16.60 -19.11
C THR A 189 -4.29 -16.41 -18.28
N HIS A 190 -5.46 -16.62 -18.88
CA HIS A 190 -6.75 -16.63 -18.18
C HIS A 190 -7.54 -17.89 -18.61
N GLY A 191 -8.01 -18.67 -17.63
CA GLY A 191 -8.74 -19.93 -17.92
C GLY A 191 -7.94 -20.93 -18.76
N GLY A 192 -6.61 -20.91 -18.72
CA GLY A 192 -5.75 -21.77 -19.52
C GLY A 192 -5.48 -21.27 -20.95
N VAL A 193 -6.05 -20.13 -21.33
CA VAL A 193 -5.85 -19.50 -22.65
C VAL A 193 -4.83 -18.38 -22.53
N GLU A 194 -3.83 -18.40 -23.40
CA GLU A 194 -2.86 -17.31 -23.53
C GLU A 194 -3.40 -16.20 -24.45
N THR A 195 -3.27 -14.96 -24.00
CA THR A 195 -3.71 -13.77 -24.75
C THR A 195 -2.68 -12.66 -24.59
N ALA A 196 -2.38 -11.94 -25.66
CA ALA A 196 -1.53 -10.76 -25.61
C ALA A 196 -2.37 -9.51 -25.30
N ILE A 197 -1.92 -8.75 -24.30
CA ILE A 197 -2.48 -7.43 -23.97
C ILE A 197 -1.48 -6.37 -24.41
N HIS A 198 -1.92 -5.48 -25.30
CA HIS A 198 -1.07 -4.40 -25.80
C HIS A 198 -1.09 -3.17 -24.90
N ALA A 199 0.07 -2.63 -24.62
CA ALA A 199 0.26 -1.42 -23.81
C ALA A 199 0.69 -0.24 -24.72
N ARG A 200 -0.09 0.82 -24.75
CA ARG A 200 0.21 2.01 -25.57
C ARG A 200 1.36 2.86 -25.01
N ARG A 201 1.53 2.86 -23.70
CA ARG A 201 2.53 3.71 -23.00
C ARG A 201 3.63 2.91 -22.32
N GLY A 202 3.31 1.75 -21.76
CA GLY A 202 4.22 0.91 -21.02
C GLY A 202 3.49 -0.03 -20.08
N VAL A 203 4.25 -0.85 -19.36
CA VAL A 203 3.75 -1.80 -18.37
C VAL A 203 4.38 -1.45 -17.02
N VAL A 204 3.57 -1.38 -15.96
CA VAL A 204 4.03 -1.22 -14.58
C VAL A 204 3.98 -2.58 -13.90
N LEU A 205 5.12 -3.06 -13.39
CA LEU A 205 5.20 -4.27 -12.58
C LEU A 205 4.98 -3.89 -11.11
N ALA A 206 3.91 -4.43 -10.52
CA ALA A 206 3.56 -4.23 -9.11
C ALA A 206 3.19 -5.58 -8.47
N THR A 207 3.99 -6.61 -8.75
CA THR A 207 3.71 -8.03 -8.49
C THR A 207 3.99 -8.46 -7.05
N GLY A 208 4.51 -7.57 -6.22
CA GLY A 208 4.89 -7.86 -4.83
C GLY A 208 6.29 -8.41 -4.71
N GLY A 209 6.58 -9.00 -3.54
CA GLY A 209 7.90 -9.53 -3.20
C GLY A 209 8.08 -11.01 -3.55
N PHE A 210 9.18 -11.57 -3.07
CA PHE A 210 9.58 -12.97 -3.32
C PHE A 210 9.81 -13.77 -2.02
N GLU A 211 9.38 -13.27 -0.90
CA GLU A 211 9.70 -13.83 0.41
C GLU A 211 9.09 -15.21 0.67
N TRP A 212 8.20 -15.68 -0.19
CA TRP A 212 7.67 -17.06 -0.16
C TRP A 212 8.33 -17.98 -1.19
N ASP A 213 9.11 -17.47 -2.13
CA ASP A 213 9.91 -18.29 -2.99
C ASP A 213 11.19 -18.76 -2.27
N LYS A 214 11.40 -20.08 -2.25
CA LYS A 214 12.51 -20.68 -1.50
C LYS A 214 13.86 -20.44 -2.17
N GLU A 215 13.90 -20.47 -3.48
CA GLU A 215 15.13 -20.30 -4.27
C GLU A 215 15.58 -18.84 -4.24
N LEU A 216 14.66 -17.91 -4.50
CA LEU A 216 14.95 -16.48 -4.45
C LEU A 216 15.39 -16.02 -3.05
N LYS A 217 14.73 -16.50 -1.99
CA LYS A 217 15.18 -16.24 -0.62
C LYS A 217 16.60 -16.69 -0.37
N THR A 218 16.94 -17.90 -0.79
CA THR A 218 18.27 -18.48 -0.58
C THR A 218 19.34 -17.74 -1.38
N THR A 219 18.98 -17.28 -2.58
CA THR A 219 19.89 -16.59 -3.48
C THR A 219 20.14 -15.14 -3.07
N PHE A 220 19.10 -14.41 -2.69
CA PHE A 220 19.17 -12.94 -2.53
C PHE A 220 19.17 -12.44 -1.10
N LEU A 221 18.64 -13.21 -0.14
CA LEU A 221 18.64 -12.77 1.25
C LEU A 221 19.91 -13.17 2.00
N ARG A 222 20.45 -12.22 2.77
CA ARG A 222 21.70 -12.42 3.54
C ARG A 222 21.51 -13.29 4.79
N GLY A 223 20.29 -13.60 5.18
CA GLY A 223 19.96 -14.38 6.35
C GLY A 223 18.72 -15.25 6.16
N PRO A 224 18.51 -16.25 7.02
CA PRO A 224 17.38 -17.13 6.90
C PRO A 224 16.07 -16.39 7.20
N LEU A 225 15.14 -16.39 6.27
CA LEU A 225 13.75 -15.98 6.45
C LEU A 225 12.88 -17.24 6.48
N THR A 226 12.54 -17.69 7.68
CA THR A 226 11.78 -18.94 7.87
C THR A 226 10.28 -18.73 7.83
N SER A 227 9.82 -17.56 8.30
CA SER A 227 8.40 -17.26 8.47
C SER A 227 8.10 -15.82 8.03
N PRO A 228 7.85 -15.59 6.73
CA PRO A 228 7.44 -14.27 6.26
C PRO A 228 6.08 -13.85 6.86
N ALA A 229 5.93 -12.57 7.17
CA ALA A 229 4.68 -12.00 7.66
C ALA A 229 3.71 -11.62 6.51
N SER A 230 4.19 -11.66 5.26
CA SER A 230 3.39 -11.36 4.07
C SER A 230 2.53 -12.56 3.64
N PRO A 231 1.53 -12.35 2.77
CA PRO A 231 0.74 -13.45 2.22
C PRO A 231 1.59 -14.40 1.37
N PRO A 232 1.24 -15.69 1.34
CA PRO A 232 1.99 -16.72 0.61
C PRO A 232 1.92 -16.58 -0.92
N THR A 233 1.33 -15.52 -1.41
CA THR A 233 1.27 -15.16 -2.83
C THR A 233 2.45 -14.33 -3.32
N ASN A 234 3.37 -13.93 -2.43
CA ASN A 234 4.57 -13.18 -2.81
C ASN A 234 5.69 -14.16 -3.22
N THR A 235 5.61 -14.64 -4.45
CA THR A 235 6.44 -15.72 -5.01
C THR A 235 7.46 -15.25 -6.05
N GLY A 236 7.64 -13.92 -6.18
CA GLY A 236 8.66 -13.37 -7.07
C GLY A 236 8.27 -13.40 -8.54
N ASP A 237 7.02 -13.06 -8.84
CA ASP A 237 6.48 -13.13 -10.21
C ASP A 237 6.92 -11.94 -11.10
N GLY A 238 7.70 -10.98 -10.56
CA GLY A 238 8.18 -9.78 -11.26
C GLY A 238 9.50 -9.88 -11.97
#